data_06cf543cb3fb5505408657256764fe66
#
_entry.id   06cf543cb3fb5505408657256764fe66
#
_cell.length_a   1.000
_cell.length_b   1.000
_cell.length_c   1.000
_cell.angle_alpha   90.00
_cell.angle_beta   90.00
_cell.angle_gamma   90.00
#
_symmetry.space_group_name_H-M   'P 1'
#
loop_
_entity.id
_entity.type
_entity.pdbx_description
1 polymer ?
#
loop_
_entity_poly.entity_id
_entity_poly.type
_entity_poly.pdbx_seq_one_letter_code
_entity_poly.pdbx_strand_id
1 'polypeptide(L)'
;MPELKPISREAIPAAIAKAERYRLLNEPRAAESICRDVLRVDSENQEAIVLLLLTLTDQFSRQMRVAVHHAQEVLPRLKDEYERTYYAGVICERWAKAQLERGAPGYAAYEWFRKAMESYEKSEAISPPDNDDAILRWNTCARILKRNDQIRPKPQDQSIQAGFEDEVPYR
;
A
#
# COMPACT_ATOMS: atom_id res chain seq x y z
N MET A 1 26.90 -9.46 21.09
CA MET A 1 25.94 -8.62 20.34
C MET A 1 25.31 -7.64 21.33
N PRO A 2 25.17 -6.35 20.99
CA PRO A 2 24.51 -5.41 21.88
C PRO A 2 23.02 -5.75 21.98
N GLU A 3 22.47 -5.62 23.20
CA GLU A 3 21.04 -5.81 23.45
C GLU A 3 20.27 -4.51 23.26
N LEU A 4 19.04 -4.61 22.77
CA LEU A 4 18.18 -3.46 22.60
C LEU A 4 17.66 -2.98 23.96
N LYS A 5 17.81 -1.68 24.23
CA LYS A 5 17.31 -1.04 25.44
C LYS A 5 15.81 -0.70 25.30
N PRO A 6 14.97 -1.00 26.30
CA PRO A 6 13.58 -0.58 26.28
C PRO A 6 13.47 0.94 26.50
N ILE A 7 12.47 1.56 25.89
CA ILE A 7 12.04 2.92 26.21
C ILE A 7 11.04 2.88 27.38
N SER A 8 10.83 4.00 28.07
CA SER A 8 9.77 4.11 29.08
C SER A 8 8.40 4.31 28.42
N ARG A 9 7.31 3.94 29.10
CA ARG A 9 5.96 4.17 28.60
C ARG A 9 5.66 5.65 28.41
N GLU A 10 6.13 6.48 29.28
CA GLU A 10 5.96 7.93 29.28
C GLU A 10 6.64 8.58 28.07
N ALA A 11 7.68 7.93 27.52
CA ALA A 11 8.37 8.41 26.33
C ALA A 11 7.67 8.08 25.01
N ILE A 12 6.64 7.22 25.01
CA ILE A 12 5.95 6.77 23.78
C ILE A 12 5.45 7.94 22.91
N PRO A 13 4.72 8.95 23.44
CA PRO A 13 4.24 10.05 22.58
C PRO A 13 5.38 10.81 21.90
N ALA A 14 6.46 11.08 22.63
CA ALA A 14 7.64 11.76 22.09
C ALA A 14 8.39 10.89 21.06
N ALA A 15 8.42 9.57 21.25
CA ALA A 15 9.01 8.62 20.31
C ALA A 15 8.20 8.57 19.01
N ILE A 16 6.88 8.53 19.07
CA ILE A 16 5.98 8.56 17.89
C ILE A 16 6.20 9.85 17.10
N ALA A 17 6.17 11.03 17.76
CA ALA A 17 6.41 12.31 17.10
C ALA A 17 7.81 12.37 16.45
N LYS A 18 8.80 11.74 17.06
CA LYS A 18 10.15 11.64 16.49
C LYS A 18 10.20 10.73 15.27
N ALA A 19 9.51 9.58 15.30
CA ALA A 19 9.42 8.67 14.17
C ALA A 19 8.72 9.34 12.97
N GLU A 20 7.65 10.08 13.22
CA GLU A 20 6.96 10.87 12.20
C GLU A 20 7.89 11.91 11.56
N ARG A 21 8.66 12.63 12.37
CA ARG A 21 9.66 13.59 11.87
C ARG A 21 10.72 12.93 10.99
N TYR A 22 11.26 11.77 11.39
CA TYR A 22 12.23 11.05 10.57
C TYR A 22 11.61 10.58 9.24
N ARG A 23 10.35 10.17 9.26
CA ARG A 23 9.63 9.81 8.04
C ARG A 23 9.51 11.00 7.09
N LEU A 24 9.16 12.19 7.60
CA LEU A 24 9.08 13.44 6.82
C LEU A 24 10.46 13.88 6.28
N LEU A 25 11.54 13.55 6.96
CA LEU A 25 12.93 13.78 6.52
C LEU A 25 13.42 12.71 5.51
N ASN A 26 12.55 11.82 5.05
CA ASN A 26 12.87 10.70 4.14
C ASN A 26 13.90 9.72 4.74
N GLU A 27 13.83 9.51 6.05
CA GLU A 27 14.61 8.53 6.80
C GLU A 27 13.73 7.38 7.35
N PRO A 28 13.06 6.60 6.47
CA PRO A 28 12.06 5.63 6.91
C PRO A 28 12.64 4.50 7.77
N ARG A 29 13.93 4.15 7.62
CA ARG A 29 14.56 3.13 8.47
C ARG A 29 14.71 3.57 9.92
N ALA A 30 15.05 4.85 10.16
CA ALA A 30 15.12 5.40 11.50
C ALA A 30 13.71 5.48 12.12
N ALA A 31 12.73 5.90 11.36
CA ALA A 31 11.33 5.91 11.78
C ALA A 31 10.80 4.50 12.11
N GLU A 32 11.09 3.50 11.28
CA GLU A 32 10.75 2.10 11.52
C GLU A 32 11.34 1.59 12.84
N SER A 33 12.63 1.84 13.07
CA SER A 33 13.31 1.42 14.31
C SER A 33 12.58 1.96 15.55
N ILE A 34 12.22 3.24 15.55
CA ILE A 34 11.50 3.86 16.66
C ILE A 34 10.10 3.25 16.84
N CYS A 35 9.34 3.04 15.74
CA CYS A 35 8.03 2.38 15.83
C CYS A 35 8.13 0.98 16.45
N ARG A 36 9.17 0.21 16.09
CA ARG A 36 9.41 -1.10 16.67
C ARG A 36 9.76 -1.03 18.16
N ASP A 37 10.50 -0.01 18.62
CA ASP A 37 10.77 0.19 20.04
C ASP A 37 9.50 0.55 20.82
N VAL A 38 8.62 1.40 20.27
CA VAL A 38 7.31 1.69 20.85
C VAL A 38 6.48 0.41 20.97
N LEU A 39 6.40 -0.39 19.89
CA LEU A 39 5.59 -1.62 19.86
C LEU A 39 6.14 -2.75 20.73
N ARG A 40 7.39 -2.68 21.19
CA ARG A 40 7.93 -3.59 22.19
C ARG A 40 7.40 -3.28 23.60
N VAL A 41 7.08 -2.03 23.87
CA VAL A 41 6.55 -1.57 25.18
C VAL A 41 5.04 -1.56 25.19
N ASP A 42 4.42 -1.19 24.08
CA ASP A 42 2.97 -1.15 23.87
C ASP A 42 2.62 -1.77 22.52
N SER A 43 2.46 -3.10 22.50
CA SER A 43 2.27 -3.89 21.30
C SER A 43 0.98 -3.56 20.53
N GLU A 44 0.00 -2.96 21.19
CA GLU A 44 -1.32 -2.64 20.64
C GLU A 44 -1.47 -1.15 20.28
N ASN A 45 -0.41 -0.38 20.35
CA ASN A 45 -0.43 1.05 20.06
C ASN A 45 -0.79 1.30 18.59
N GLN A 46 -2.02 1.76 18.34
CA GLN A 46 -2.57 1.89 16.99
C GLN A 46 -1.84 2.97 16.18
N GLU A 47 -1.47 4.08 16.79
CA GLU A 47 -0.70 5.15 16.14
C GLU A 47 0.67 4.67 15.68
N ALA A 48 1.37 3.91 16.51
CA ALA A 48 2.65 3.30 16.14
C ALA A 48 2.50 2.23 15.06
N ILE A 49 1.39 1.47 15.04
CA ILE A 49 1.09 0.50 13.98
C ILE A 49 0.87 1.21 12.65
N VAL A 50 0.05 2.27 12.62
CA VAL A 50 -0.17 3.09 11.42
C VAL A 50 1.15 3.67 10.92
N LEU A 51 1.93 4.28 11.81
CA LEU A 51 3.20 4.89 11.45
C LEU A 51 4.21 3.84 10.92
N LEU A 52 4.23 2.65 11.51
CA LEU A 52 5.04 1.53 11.02
C LEU A 52 4.61 1.11 9.61
N LEU A 53 3.31 0.96 9.34
CA LEU A 53 2.80 0.67 8.00
C LEU A 53 3.28 1.70 6.99
N LEU A 54 3.14 2.98 7.31
CA LEU A 54 3.56 4.06 6.43
C LEU A 54 5.07 4.05 6.18
N THR A 55 5.88 3.82 7.20
CA THR A 55 7.35 3.73 7.04
C THR A 55 7.79 2.53 6.21
N LEU A 56 7.09 1.40 6.33
CA LEU A 56 7.34 0.23 5.49
C LEU A 56 6.99 0.51 4.03
N THR A 57 5.86 1.17 3.76
CA THR A 57 5.47 1.53 2.39
C THR A 57 6.42 2.56 1.77
N ASP A 58 7.02 3.46 2.56
CA ASP A 58 8.04 4.42 2.08
C ASP A 58 9.35 3.71 1.63
N GLN A 59 9.54 2.44 1.97
CA GLN A 59 10.71 1.64 1.60
C GLN A 59 10.49 0.72 0.39
N PHE A 60 9.29 0.68 -0.19
CA PHE A 60 8.96 -0.26 -1.27
C PHE A 60 9.86 -0.15 -2.48
N SER A 61 10.26 1.04 -2.91
CA SER A 61 11.16 1.20 -4.04
C SER A 61 12.58 0.68 -3.78
N ARG A 62 13.02 0.62 -2.51
CA ARG A 62 14.36 0.20 -2.12
C ARG A 62 14.46 -1.26 -1.66
N GLN A 63 13.44 -1.77 -0.94
CA GLN A 63 13.43 -3.11 -0.32
C GLN A 63 12.12 -3.87 -0.61
N MET A 64 11.78 -3.98 -1.86
CA MET A 64 10.47 -4.35 -2.38
C MET A 64 9.81 -5.56 -1.67
N ARG A 65 10.45 -6.73 -1.68
CA ARG A 65 9.81 -7.96 -1.17
C ARG A 65 9.65 -7.98 0.35
N VAL A 66 10.69 -7.55 1.07
CA VAL A 66 10.71 -7.60 2.54
C VAL A 66 9.74 -6.59 3.14
N ALA A 67 9.73 -5.34 2.62
CA ALA A 67 8.87 -4.29 3.14
C ALA A 67 7.38 -4.56 2.88
N VAL A 68 7.02 -5.13 1.71
CA VAL A 68 5.62 -5.52 1.41
C VAL A 68 5.14 -6.63 2.31
N HIS A 69 5.95 -7.66 2.50
CA HIS A 69 5.60 -8.78 3.39
C HIS A 69 5.36 -8.28 4.82
N HIS A 70 6.28 -7.46 5.35
CA HIS A 70 6.11 -6.87 6.69
C HIS A 70 4.87 -5.96 6.77
N ALA A 71 4.56 -5.18 5.75
CA ALA A 71 3.34 -4.35 5.74
C ALA A 71 2.07 -5.22 5.79
N GLN A 72 2.06 -6.35 5.06
CA GLN A 72 0.95 -7.31 5.08
C GLN A 72 0.79 -8.01 6.44
N GLU A 73 1.90 -8.26 7.17
CA GLU A 73 1.86 -8.81 8.52
C GLU A 73 1.37 -7.80 9.57
N VAL A 74 1.69 -6.52 9.38
CA VAL A 74 1.32 -5.45 10.32
C VAL A 74 -0.13 -4.99 10.14
N LEU A 75 -0.64 -4.98 8.91
CA LEU A 75 -1.98 -4.48 8.58
C LEU A 75 -3.12 -5.09 9.44
N PRO A 76 -3.19 -6.42 9.67
CA PRO A 76 -4.25 -7.03 10.49
C PRO A 76 -4.25 -6.61 11.96
N ARG A 77 -3.18 -5.96 12.44
CA ARG A 77 -3.07 -5.46 13.83
C ARG A 77 -3.85 -4.17 14.06
N LEU A 78 -4.29 -3.49 13.01
CA LEU A 78 -5.20 -2.36 13.12
C LEU A 78 -6.58 -2.87 13.58
N LYS A 79 -7.15 -2.24 14.61
CA LYS A 79 -8.44 -2.62 15.20
C LYS A 79 -9.62 -2.01 14.48
N ASP A 80 -9.42 -0.80 13.96
CA ASP A 80 -10.45 -0.08 13.23
C ASP A 80 -10.60 -0.64 11.81
N GLU A 81 -11.85 -0.92 11.38
CA GLU A 81 -12.12 -1.51 10.06
C GLU A 81 -11.87 -0.52 8.93
N TYR A 82 -12.23 0.76 9.15
CA TYR A 82 -11.94 1.82 8.19
C TYR A 82 -10.43 1.92 7.95
N GLU A 83 -9.64 2.00 9.01
CA GLU A 83 -8.17 2.08 8.91
C GLU A 83 -7.58 0.86 8.20
N ARG A 84 -8.01 -0.37 8.57
CA ARG A 84 -7.52 -1.58 7.87
C ARG A 84 -7.77 -1.53 6.39
N THR A 85 -8.97 -1.14 5.98
CA THR A 85 -9.37 -1.10 4.58
C THR A 85 -8.65 0.04 3.84
N TYR A 86 -8.55 1.20 4.47
CA TYR A 86 -7.84 2.35 3.93
C TYR A 86 -6.36 2.08 3.73
N TYR A 87 -5.67 1.54 4.75
CA TYR A 87 -4.25 1.25 4.64
C TYR A 87 -3.94 0.05 3.73
N ALA A 88 -4.88 -0.88 3.54
CA ALA A 88 -4.78 -1.88 2.46
C ALA A 88 -4.70 -1.20 1.09
N GLY A 89 -5.52 -0.20 0.85
CA GLY A 89 -5.46 0.64 -0.34
C GLY A 89 -4.12 1.38 -0.49
N VAL A 90 -3.61 1.98 0.59
CA VAL A 90 -2.31 2.67 0.61
C VAL A 90 -1.16 1.73 0.25
N ILE A 91 -1.16 0.51 0.78
CA ILE A 91 -0.15 -0.52 0.44
C ILE A 91 -0.19 -0.83 -1.06
N CYS A 92 -1.38 -1.09 -1.62
CA CYS A 92 -1.54 -1.39 -3.04
C CYS A 92 -1.12 -0.21 -3.94
N GLU A 93 -1.54 1.01 -3.62
CA GLU A 93 -1.18 2.23 -4.35
C GLU A 93 0.33 2.44 -4.38
N ARG A 94 0.97 2.37 -3.22
CA ARG A 94 2.43 2.59 -3.11
C ARG A 94 3.23 1.47 -3.76
N TRP A 95 2.70 0.26 -3.71
CA TRP A 95 3.29 -0.86 -4.43
C TRP A 95 3.25 -0.66 -5.95
N ALA A 96 2.10 -0.22 -6.49
CA ALA A 96 1.96 0.11 -7.90
C ALA A 96 3.00 1.16 -8.34
N LYS A 97 3.15 2.24 -7.55
CA LYS A 97 4.13 3.29 -7.81
C LYS A 97 5.56 2.77 -7.78
N ALA A 98 5.91 1.98 -6.77
CA ALA A 98 7.25 1.40 -6.64
C ALA A 98 7.59 0.45 -7.80
N GLN A 99 6.62 -0.30 -8.32
CA GLN A 99 6.81 -1.14 -9.50
C GLN A 99 7.11 -0.29 -10.75
N LEU A 100 6.39 0.80 -10.96
CA LEU A 100 6.63 1.71 -12.09
C LEU A 100 8.02 2.36 -12.01
N GLU A 101 8.42 2.83 -10.83
CA GLU A 101 9.76 3.39 -10.59
C GLU A 101 10.89 2.39 -10.94
N ARG A 102 10.63 1.10 -10.82
CA ARG A 102 11.55 0.02 -11.15
C ARG A 102 11.43 -0.49 -12.59
N GLY A 103 10.60 0.14 -13.40
CA GLY A 103 10.43 -0.21 -14.81
C GLY A 103 9.54 -1.43 -15.05
N ALA A 104 8.67 -1.79 -14.11
CA ALA A 104 7.69 -2.85 -14.33
C ALA A 104 6.70 -2.48 -15.44
N PRO A 105 6.16 -3.46 -16.18
CA PRO A 105 5.16 -3.21 -17.20
C PRO A 105 3.93 -2.48 -16.64
N GLY A 106 3.39 -1.52 -17.39
CA GLY A 106 2.27 -0.70 -16.93
C GLY A 106 1.02 -1.50 -16.56
N TYR A 107 0.75 -2.64 -17.22
CA TYR A 107 -0.37 -3.51 -16.86
C TYR A 107 -0.24 -4.11 -15.44
N ALA A 108 0.99 -4.39 -14.98
CA ALA A 108 1.20 -4.89 -13.62
C ALA A 108 0.87 -3.82 -12.58
N ALA A 109 1.26 -2.57 -12.83
CA ALA A 109 0.91 -1.44 -11.97
C ALA A 109 -0.60 -1.14 -12.02
N TYR A 110 -1.24 -1.26 -13.20
CA TYR A 110 -2.66 -1.06 -13.37
C TYR A 110 -3.48 -1.94 -12.41
N GLU A 111 -3.19 -3.23 -12.35
CA GLU A 111 -3.88 -4.17 -11.46
C GLU A 111 -3.77 -3.75 -9.98
N TRP A 112 -2.61 -3.25 -9.56
CA TRP A 112 -2.43 -2.79 -8.19
C TRP A 112 -3.13 -1.46 -7.91
N PHE A 113 -3.17 -0.53 -8.87
CA PHE A 113 -3.99 0.68 -8.73
C PHE A 113 -5.48 0.35 -8.64
N ARG A 114 -5.97 -0.64 -9.41
CA ARG A 114 -7.37 -1.09 -9.32
C ARG A 114 -7.69 -1.66 -7.93
N LYS A 115 -6.82 -2.52 -7.40
CA LYS A 115 -6.96 -3.04 -6.03
C LYS A 115 -6.93 -1.93 -4.97
N ALA A 116 -6.10 -0.91 -5.15
CA ALA A 116 -6.07 0.25 -4.26
C ALA A 116 -7.40 0.99 -4.31
N MET A 117 -7.93 1.28 -5.50
CA MET A 117 -9.20 1.98 -5.68
C MET A 117 -10.37 1.20 -5.08
N GLU A 118 -10.43 -0.12 -5.26
CA GLU A 118 -11.44 -0.99 -4.63
C GLU A 118 -11.39 -0.94 -3.09
N SER A 119 -10.18 -0.86 -2.52
CA SER A 119 -10.00 -0.71 -1.08
C SER A 119 -10.49 0.66 -0.60
N TYR A 120 -10.22 1.73 -1.36
CA TYR A 120 -10.69 3.07 -1.04
C TYR A 120 -12.22 3.20 -1.17
N GLU A 121 -12.85 2.58 -2.16
CA GLU A 121 -14.32 2.49 -2.29
C GLU A 121 -14.96 1.81 -1.08
N LYS A 122 -14.36 0.72 -0.60
CA LYS A 122 -14.80 0.03 0.63
C LYS A 122 -14.61 0.91 1.86
N SER A 123 -13.51 1.64 1.96
CA SER A 123 -13.24 2.56 3.08
C SER A 123 -14.23 3.73 3.08
N GLU A 124 -14.50 4.31 1.91
CA GLU A 124 -15.49 5.38 1.76
C GLU A 124 -16.86 4.98 2.30
N ALA A 125 -17.30 3.75 2.01
CA ALA A 125 -18.60 3.23 2.45
C ALA A 125 -18.76 3.14 3.99
N ILE A 126 -17.64 3.10 4.73
CA ILE A 126 -17.62 3.01 6.20
C ILE A 126 -16.85 4.17 6.84
N SER A 127 -16.61 5.24 6.07
CA SER A 127 -15.86 6.41 6.52
C SER A 127 -16.59 7.14 7.65
N PRO A 128 -15.86 7.62 8.67
CA PRO A 128 -16.43 8.54 9.65
C PRO A 128 -16.96 9.82 8.97
N PRO A 129 -17.93 10.53 9.58
CA PRO A 129 -18.39 11.82 9.07
C PRO A 129 -17.20 12.78 8.85
N ASP A 130 -17.28 13.57 7.79
CA ASP A 130 -16.29 14.59 7.42
C ASP A 130 -14.86 14.04 7.13
N ASN A 131 -14.73 12.74 6.85
CA ASN A 131 -13.47 12.13 6.45
C ASN A 131 -13.51 11.71 4.97
N ASP A 132 -12.89 12.52 4.11
CA ASP A 132 -12.78 12.28 2.67
C ASP A 132 -11.43 11.65 2.24
N ASP A 133 -10.61 11.15 3.17
CA ASP A 133 -9.27 10.65 2.86
C ASP A 133 -9.28 9.54 1.80
N ALA A 134 -10.25 8.62 1.87
CA ALA A 134 -10.39 7.55 0.90
C ALA A 134 -10.73 8.08 -0.50
N ILE A 135 -11.63 9.07 -0.59
CA ILE A 135 -12.00 9.74 -1.85
C ILE A 135 -10.79 10.46 -2.46
N LEU A 136 -10.02 11.19 -1.64
CA LEU A 136 -8.82 11.91 -2.09
C LEU A 136 -7.77 10.94 -2.67
N ARG A 137 -7.58 9.79 -2.04
CA ARG A 137 -6.68 8.75 -2.53
C ARG A 137 -7.18 8.08 -3.80
N TRP A 138 -8.47 7.73 -3.83
CA TRP A 138 -9.10 7.18 -5.03
C TRP A 138 -8.93 8.11 -6.23
N ASN A 139 -9.23 9.40 -6.04
CA ASN A 139 -9.04 10.44 -7.06
C ASN A 139 -7.59 10.56 -7.52
N THR A 140 -6.64 10.38 -6.61
CA THR A 140 -5.21 10.38 -6.96
C THR A 140 -4.87 9.21 -7.89
N CYS A 141 -5.32 8.00 -7.58
CA CYS A 141 -5.15 6.83 -8.43
C CYS A 141 -5.81 7.02 -9.81
N ALA A 142 -7.04 7.51 -9.84
CA ALA A 142 -7.76 7.79 -11.08
C ALA A 142 -7.02 8.79 -11.99
N ARG A 143 -6.46 9.87 -11.41
CA ARG A 143 -5.66 10.83 -12.16
C ARG A 143 -4.36 10.23 -12.71
N ILE A 144 -3.69 9.36 -11.94
CA ILE A 144 -2.49 8.65 -12.42
C ILE A 144 -2.84 7.78 -13.62
N LEU A 145 -3.89 6.96 -13.53
CA LEU A 145 -4.34 6.09 -14.61
C LEU A 145 -4.76 6.91 -15.86
N LYS A 146 -5.45 8.04 -15.65
CA LYS A 146 -5.92 8.89 -16.75
C LYS A 146 -4.78 9.59 -17.50
N ARG A 147 -3.70 9.95 -16.80
CA ARG A 147 -2.56 10.71 -17.37
C ARG A 147 -1.50 9.82 -18.01
N ASN A 148 -1.52 8.51 -17.78
CA ASN A 148 -0.47 7.59 -18.23
C ASN A 148 -1.06 6.50 -19.11
N ASP A 149 -0.99 6.70 -20.43
CA ASP A 149 -1.54 5.75 -21.40
C ASP A 149 -0.88 4.38 -21.40
N GLN A 150 0.32 4.27 -20.88
CA GLN A 150 1.03 3.00 -20.73
C GLN A 150 0.52 2.17 -19.52
N ILE A 151 -0.21 2.77 -18.57
CA ILE A 151 -0.80 2.07 -17.43
C ILE A 151 -2.23 1.65 -17.82
N ARG A 152 -2.34 0.50 -18.48
CA ARG A 152 -3.60 -0.03 -19.00
C ARG A 152 -3.76 -1.50 -18.58
N PRO A 153 -4.98 -2.05 -18.62
CA PRO A 153 -5.17 -3.48 -18.44
C PRO A 153 -4.27 -4.27 -19.39
N LYS A 154 -3.89 -5.46 -18.98
CA LYS A 154 -3.20 -6.39 -19.90
C LYS A 154 -4.11 -6.59 -21.12
N PRO A 155 -3.61 -6.45 -22.37
CA PRO A 155 -4.39 -6.82 -23.54
C PRO A 155 -4.87 -8.25 -23.36
N GLN A 156 -6.19 -8.46 -23.45
CA GLN A 156 -6.70 -9.82 -23.53
C GLN A 156 -6.12 -10.42 -24.79
N ASP A 157 -5.45 -11.57 -24.67
CA ASP A 157 -5.08 -12.37 -25.83
C ASP A 157 -6.39 -12.62 -26.60
N GLN A 158 -6.52 -11.95 -27.72
CA GLN A 158 -7.51 -12.32 -28.75
C GLN A 158 -6.98 -13.61 -29.40
N SER A 159 -6.77 -14.64 -28.60
CA SER A 159 -6.47 -15.96 -29.07
C SER A 159 -7.76 -16.65 -29.46
N ILE A 160 -7.98 -16.69 -30.77
CA ILE A 160 -8.63 -17.78 -31.46
C ILE A 160 -10.16 -17.85 -31.26
N GLN A 161 -10.87 -16.95 -31.94
CA GLN A 161 -12.04 -17.38 -32.72
C GLN A 161 -11.79 -17.04 -34.20
N ALA A 162 -10.72 -17.62 -34.74
CA ALA A 162 -10.67 -17.87 -36.18
C ALA A 162 -11.59 -19.07 -36.39
N GLY A 163 -12.76 -18.79 -36.93
CA GLY A 163 -13.75 -19.81 -37.26
C GLY A 163 -13.14 -20.87 -38.16
N PHE A 164 -13.28 -22.09 -37.78
CA PHE A 164 -13.35 -23.20 -38.73
C PHE A 164 -14.72 -23.14 -39.35
N GLU A 165 -14.89 -22.33 -40.40
CA GLU A 165 -15.90 -22.57 -41.42
C GLU A 165 -15.32 -23.64 -42.35
N ASP A 166 -15.55 -24.90 -42.02
CA ASP A 166 -15.41 -26.00 -42.97
C ASP A 166 -16.50 -25.85 -44.04
N GLU A 167 -16.13 -25.23 -45.15
CA GLU A 167 -16.87 -25.42 -46.40
C GLU A 167 -16.71 -26.88 -46.85
N VAL A 168 -17.76 -27.65 -46.69
CA VAL A 168 -17.87 -28.97 -47.32
C VAL A 168 -18.34 -28.74 -48.76
N PRO A 169 -17.55 -29.04 -49.80
CA PRO A 169 -18.07 -29.00 -51.17
C PRO A 169 -18.94 -30.20 -51.41
N TYR A 170 -20.20 -29.95 -51.70
CA TYR A 170 -21.12 -30.95 -52.28
C TYR A 170 -20.65 -31.37 -53.68
N ARG A 171 -20.55 -32.67 -53.85
CA ARG A 171 -20.63 -33.35 -55.14
C ARG A 171 -21.71 -34.41 -55.08
#